data_ade2e55c7fcc5f86b0489d577f347bd9
#
_entry.id   ade2e55c7fcc5f86b0489d577f347bd9
#
_cell.length_a   1.000
_cell.length_b   1.000
_cell.length_c   1.000
_cell.angle_alpha   90.00
_cell.angle_beta   90.00
_cell.angle_gamma   90.00
#
_symmetry.space_group_name_H-M   'P 1'
#
loop_
_entity.id
_entity.type
_entity.pdbx_description
1 polymer ?
#
loop_
_entity_poly.entity_id
_entity_poly.type
_entity_poly.pdbx_seq_one_letter_code
_entity_poly.pdbx_strand_id
1 'polypeptide(L)'
;TNSPVITQTMNGEAVKPGPHKIQGIGAGFIPKNLDLSVVDRVEQVTNEESIAMALRLAEEEGLLVGISCGAAAAAAIRLAEQDAYAGKTIVVVLPDLAERYISSVMFAEVPTGIIEQPVAV
;
A
#
# COMPACT_ATOMS: atom_id res chain seq x y z
N THR A 1 -2.08 11.38 -4.24
CA THR A 1 -1.26 10.41 -4.96
C THR A 1 -0.52 11.05 -6.12
N ASN A 2 0.75 10.66 -6.31
CA ASN A 2 1.61 11.35 -7.28
C ASN A 2 1.50 10.80 -8.72
N SER A 3 0.90 9.61 -8.89
CA SER A 3 0.75 8.96 -10.21
C SER A 3 -0.65 8.32 -10.37
N PRO A 4 -1.72 9.12 -10.48
CA PRO A 4 -3.11 8.63 -10.51
C PRO A 4 -3.55 8.21 -11.92
N VAL A 5 -2.69 7.50 -12.66
CA VAL A 5 -2.85 7.19 -14.08
C VAL A 5 -4.15 6.43 -14.39
N ILE A 6 -4.51 5.43 -13.58
CA ILE A 6 -5.74 4.66 -13.79
C ILE A 6 -6.96 5.55 -13.57
N THR A 7 -6.99 6.34 -12.50
CA THR A 7 -8.08 7.29 -12.22
C THR A 7 -8.26 8.28 -13.37
N GLN A 8 -7.16 8.88 -13.84
CA GLN A 8 -7.18 9.82 -14.96
C GLN A 8 -7.71 9.18 -16.24
N THR A 9 -7.26 7.95 -16.53
CA THR A 9 -7.73 7.22 -17.71
C THR A 9 -9.24 6.93 -17.63
N MET A 10 -9.73 6.47 -16.48
CA MET A 10 -11.16 6.19 -16.29
C MET A 10 -12.03 7.44 -16.38
N ASN A 11 -11.48 8.61 -15.99
CA ASN A 11 -12.17 9.89 -16.09
C ASN A 11 -12.04 10.54 -17.48
N GLY A 12 -11.30 9.96 -18.42
CA GLY A 12 -11.02 10.56 -19.72
C GLY A 12 -10.08 11.76 -19.67
N GLU A 13 -9.29 11.88 -18.61
CA GLU A 13 -8.34 12.97 -18.39
C GLU A 13 -6.98 12.67 -19.05
N ALA A 14 -6.19 13.71 -19.27
CA ALA A 14 -4.81 13.56 -19.74
C ALA A 14 -3.96 12.90 -18.64
N VAL A 15 -3.29 11.79 -19.00
CA VAL A 15 -2.44 11.05 -18.08
C VAL A 15 -1.19 11.85 -17.70
N LYS A 16 -0.98 12.04 -16.40
CA LYS A 16 0.16 12.77 -15.83
C LYS A 16 0.79 11.89 -14.74
N PRO A 17 1.72 10.98 -15.09
CA PRO A 17 2.44 10.19 -14.11
C PRO A 17 3.39 11.06 -13.30
N GLY A 18 3.67 10.66 -12.06
CA GLY A 18 4.61 11.33 -11.18
C GLY A 18 5.40 10.35 -10.31
N PRO A 19 6.56 10.75 -9.78
CA PRO A 19 7.35 9.90 -8.91
C PRO A 19 6.65 9.68 -7.56
N HIS A 20 6.75 8.45 -7.05
CA HIS A 20 6.25 8.09 -5.73
C HIS A 20 7.11 6.96 -5.11
N LYS A 21 6.90 6.68 -3.82
CA LYS A 21 7.70 5.71 -3.05
C LYS A 21 7.10 4.31 -3.00
N ILE A 22 5.93 4.08 -3.59
CA ILE A 22 5.22 2.80 -3.55
C ILE A 22 5.62 1.98 -4.76
N GLN A 23 6.48 0.99 -4.59
CA GLN A 23 6.85 0.07 -5.67
C GLN A 23 5.68 -0.88 -5.99
N GLY A 24 5.54 -1.22 -7.28
CA GLY A 24 4.59 -2.22 -7.76
C GLY A 24 3.21 -1.68 -8.12
N ILE A 25 2.87 -0.44 -7.73
CA ILE A 25 1.61 0.22 -8.12
C ILE A 25 1.89 1.62 -8.67
N GLY A 26 0.87 2.27 -9.22
CA GLY A 26 0.98 3.65 -9.73
C GLY A 26 1.93 3.79 -10.91
N ALA A 27 1.99 2.79 -11.79
CA ALA A 27 2.77 2.84 -13.02
C ALA A 27 2.41 4.08 -13.87
N GLY A 28 3.38 4.62 -14.60
CA GLY A 28 3.19 5.78 -15.47
C GLY A 28 2.38 5.49 -16.74
N PHE A 29 1.76 4.33 -16.84
CA PHE A 29 1.00 3.85 -18.00
C PHE A 29 -0.06 2.83 -17.56
N ILE A 30 -1.01 2.55 -18.44
CA ILE A 30 -1.97 1.45 -18.25
C ILE A 30 -1.32 0.16 -18.76
N PRO A 31 -1.11 -0.86 -17.89
CA PRO A 31 -0.57 -2.15 -18.31
C PRO A 31 -1.51 -2.85 -19.29
N LYS A 32 -0.95 -3.51 -20.31
CA LYS A 32 -1.75 -4.20 -21.35
C LYS A 32 -2.62 -5.35 -20.82
N ASN A 33 -2.25 -5.90 -19.67
CA ASN A 33 -2.98 -6.97 -18.98
C ASN A 33 -4.05 -6.44 -18.01
N LEU A 34 -4.19 -5.13 -17.85
CA LEU A 34 -5.25 -4.53 -17.06
C LEU A 34 -6.49 -4.30 -17.93
N ASP A 35 -7.52 -5.06 -17.69
CA ASP A 35 -8.84 -4.87 -18.28
C ASP A 35 -9.64 -3.87 -17.43
N LEU A 36 -9.75 -2.64 -17.91
CA LEU A 36 -10.48 -1.59 -17.19
C LEU A 36 -11.99 -1.83 -17.13
N SER A 37 -12.54 -2.73 -17.97
CA SER A 37 -13.98 -3.02 -17.96
C SER A 37 -14.44 -3.80 -16.73
N VAL A 38 -13.50 -4.44 -16.01
CA VAL A 38 -13.78 -5.17 -14.77
C VAL A 38 -13.40 -4.38 -13.51
N VAL A 39 -12.99 -3.12 -13.67
CA VAL A 39 -12.63 -2.24 -12.56
C VAL A 39 -13.83 -1.40 -12.17
N ASP A 40 -14.42 -1.68 -11.01
CA ASP A 40 -15.55 -0.91 -10.50
C ASP A 40 -15.12 0.45 -9.94
N ARG A 41 -13.95 0.50 -9.29
CA ARG A 41 -13.48 1.68 -8.59
C ARG A 41 -11.96 1.71 -8.46
N VAL A 42 -11.39 2.92 -8.43
CA VAL A 42 -9.96 3.15 -8.16
C VAL A 42 -9.81 3.97 -6.88
N GLU A 43 -9.13 3.41 -5.90
CA GLU A 43 -8.76 4.10 -4.67
C GLU A 43 -7.35 4.69 -4.79
N GLN A 44 -7.19 5.91 -4.32
CA GLN A 44 -5.91 6.59 -4.30
C GLN A 44 -5.36 6.64 -2.86
N VAL A 45 -4.09 6.29 -2.70
CA VAL A 45 -3.40 6.26 -1.41
C VAL A 45 -2.10 7.08 -1.51
N THR A 46 -1.75 7.81 -0.47
CA THR A 46 -0.48 8.54 -0.40
C THR A 46 0.69 7.64 -0.01
N ASN A 47 1.92 8.12 -0.18
CA ASN A 47 3.11 7.41 0.31
C ASN A 47 3.06 7.23 1.83
N GLU A 48 2.67 8.30 2.52
CA GLU A 48 2.61 8.38 3.98
C GLU A 48 1.57 7.40 4.54
N GLU A 49 0.36 7.38 3.98
CA GLU A 49 -0.68 6.41 4.36
C GLU A 49 -0.22 4.96 4.13
N SER A 50 0.46 4.71 3.03
CA SER A 50 0.94 3.36 2.66
C SER A 50 1.99 2.85 3.64
N ILE A 51 2.96 3.70 4.00
CA ILE A 51 4.04 3.35 4.94
C ILE A 51 3.45 3.18 6.34
N ALA A 52 2.64 4.13 6.81
CA ALA A 52 2.03 4.06 8.13
C ALA A 52 1.17 2.79 8.30
N MET A 53 0.38 2.42 7.28
CA MET A 53 -0.44 1.21 7.32
C MET A 53 0.42 -0.07 7.29
N ALA A 54 1.50 -0.11 6.52
CA ALA A 54 2.39 -1.27 6.51
C ALA A 54 3.06 -1.49 7.87
N LEU A 55 3.48 -0.42 8.54
CA LEU A 55 4.03 -0.48 9.91
C LEU A 55 2.97 -0.92 10.92
N ARG A 56 1.75 -0.40 10.84
CA ARG A 56 0.64 -0.84 11.69
C ARG A 56 0.32 -2.32 11.52
N LEU A 57 0.31 -2.84 10.29
CA LEU A 57 0.13 -4.28 10.03
C LEU A 57 1.22 -5.12 10.69
N ALA A 58 2.46 -4.63 10.71
CA ALA A 58 3.56 -5.30 11.41
C ALA A 58 3.38 -5.27 12.94
N GLU A 59 3.04 -4.13 13.51
CA GLU A 59 2.93 -3.91 14.96
C GLU A 59 1.66 -4.53 15.56
N GLU A 60 0.51 -4.37 14.89
CA GLU A 60 -0.79 -4.76 15.43
C GLU A 60 -1.16 -6.19 15.07
N GLU A 61 -0.75 -6.68 13.89
CA GLU A 61 -1.16 -7.98 13.35
C GLU A 61 0.02 -8.96 13.13
N GLY A 62 1.27 -8.52 13.31
CA GLY A 62 2.45 -9.32 13.03
C GLY A 62 2.68 -9.61 11.55
N LEU A 63 2.07 -8.83 10.65
CA LEU A 63 2.16 -8.98 9.20
C LEU A 63 3.28 -8.11 8.64
N LEU A 64 4.45 -8.69 8.44
CA LEU A 64 5.63 -8.02 7.86
C LEU A 64 5.52 -7.93 6.34
N VAL A 65 4.86 -6.90 5.86
CA VAL A 65 4.51 -6.71 4.44
C VAL A 65 5.15 -5.46 3.84
N GLY A 66 5.19 -5.36 2.51
CA GLY A 66 5.75 -4.23 1.80
C GLY A 66 4.85 -2.98 1.77
N ILE A 67 5.40 -1.88 1.25
CA ILE A 67 4.71 -0.57 1.20
C ILE A 67 3.43 -0.64 0.37
N SER A 68 3.43 -1.36 -0.76
CA SER A 68 2.23 -1.52 -1.61
C SER A 68 1.13 -2.32 -0.92
N CYS A 69 1.48 -3.25 -0.03
CA CYS A 69 0.53 -3.97 0.82
C CYS A 69 -0.16 -3.02 1.80
N GLY A 70 0.61 -2.09 2.40
CA GLY A 70 0.05 -1.02 3.23
C GLY A 70 -0.93 -0.15 2.45
N ALA A 71 -0.61 0.20 1.20
CA ALA A 71 -1.53 0.92 0.32
C ALA A 71 -2.84 0.16 0.10
N ALA A 72 -2.76 -1.14 -0.23
CA ALA A 72 -3.93 -1.99 -0.45
C ALA A 72 -4.79 -2.11 0.82
N ALA A 73 -4.16 -2.34 1.97
CA ALA A 73 -4.86 -2.43 3.25
C ALA A 73 -5.52 -1.11 3.66
N ALA A 74 -4.85 0.03 3.49
CA ALA A 74 -5.42 1.36 3.76
C ALA A 74 -6.67 1.63 2.91
N ALA A 75 -6.62 1.30 1.62
CA ALA A 75 -7.77 1.41 0.73
C ALA A 75 -8.91 0.50 1.16
N ALA A 76 -8.62 -0.76 1.51
CA ALA A 76 -9.62 -1.73 1.94
C ALA A 76 -10.32 -1.31 3.25
N ILE A 77 -9.58 -0.81 4.24
CA ILE A 77 -10.14 -0.31 5.50
C ILE A 77 -11.04 0.89 5.23
N ARG A 78 -10.60 1.84 4.40
CA ARG A 78 -11.41 3.01 4.01
C ARG A 78 -12.74 2.61 3.34
N LEU A 79 -12.74 1.51 2.56
CA LEU A 79 -13.96 0.96 1.98
C LEU A 79 -14.83 0.29 3.04
N ALA A 80 -14.22 -0.50 3.95
CA ALA A 80 -14.93 -1.21 5.01
C ALA A 80 -15.69 -0.28 5.97
N GLU A 81 -15.19 0.94 6.15
CA GLU A 81 -15.81 1.97 7.00
C GLU A 81 -17.05 2.61 6.36
N GLN A 82 -17.32 2.34 5.07
CA GLN A 82 -18.50 2.88 4.39
C GLN A 82 -19.73 1.99 4.60
N ASP A 83 -20.85 2.57 4.91
CA ASP A 83 -22.12 1.85 5.13
C ASP A 83 -22.51 0.92 3.98
N ALA A 84 -22.17 1.30 2.74
CA ALA A 84 -22.44 0.51 1.55
C ALA A 84 -21.76 -0.88 1.57
N TYR A 85 -20.69 -1.03 2.35
CA TYR A 85 -19.93 -2.28 2.49
C TYR A 85 -20.18 -2.99 3.82
N ALA A 86 -21.09 -2.50 4.66
CA ALA A 86 -21.44 -3.13 5.93
C ALA A 86 -21.86 -4.59 5.72
N GLY A 87 -21.25 -5.50 6.48
CA GLY A 87 -21.52 -6.94 6.39
C GLY A 87 -20.96 -7.63 5.12
N LYS A 88 -20.16 -6.93 4.32
CA LYS A 88 -19.48 -7.51 3.14
C LYS A 88 -18.12 -8.09 3.53
N THR A 89 -17.70 -9.12 2.78
CA THR A 89 -16.34 -9.65 2.88
C THR A 89 -15.45 -8.90 1.89
N ILE A 90 -14.35 -8.34 2.39
CA ILE A 90 -13.34 -7.64 1.59
C ILE A 90 -12.07 -8.51 1.57
N VAL A 91 -11.60 -8.86 0.37
CA VAL A 91 -10.37 -9.62 0.18
C VAL A 91 -9.28 -8.66 -0.30
N VAL A 92 -8.13 -8.68 0.37
CA VAL A 92 -6.97 -7.85 0.04
C VAL A 92 -5.79 -8.75 -0.30
N VAL A 93 -5.11 -8.46 -1.41
CA VAL A 93 -3.88 -9.15 -1.78
C VAL A 93 -2.69 -8.35 -1.22
N LEU A 94 -1.81 -9.04 -0.48
CA LEU A 94 -0.56 -8.51 0.06
C LEU A 94 0.61 -9.20 -0.66
N PRO A 95 1.11 -8.63 -1.78
CA PRO A 95 1.91 -9.36 -2.75
C PRO A 95 3.38 -9.55 -2.35
N ASP A 96 3.92 -8.83 -1.38
CA ASP A 96 5.32 -8.92 -1.00
C ASP A 96 5.57 -8.72 0.50
N LEU A 97 6.81 -8.97 0.93
CA LEU A 97 7.26 -8.93 2.31
C LEU A 97 8.08 -7.68 2.60
N ALA A 98 8.13 -7.28 3.86
CA ALA A 98 8.88 -6.13 4.37
C ALA A 98 10.40 -6.25 4.16
N GLU A 99 10.95 -7.45 4.08
CA GLU A 99 12.39 -7.71 3.88
C GLU A 99 12.98 -6.96 2.69
N ARG A 100 12.19 -6.74 1.63
CA ARG A 100 12.60 -5.99 0.43
C ARG A 100 12.80 -4.50 0.69
N TYR A 101 12.34 -4.00 1.84
CA TYR A 101 12.25 -2.58 2.19
C TYR A 101 13.08 -2.20 3.42
N ILE A 102 13.89 -3.13 3.98
CA ILE A 102 14.69 -2.91 5.21
C ILE A 102 15.58 -1.67 5.11
N SER A 103 16.19 -1.42 3.95
CA SER A 103 17.01 -0.24 3.71
C SER A 103 16.24 0.95 3.11
N SER A 104 14.92 0.89 3.11
CA SER A 104 14.06 1.95 2.57
C SER A 104 13.57 2.91 3.63
N VAL A 105 12.88 3.98 3.18
CA VAL A 105 12.22 4.96 4.05
C VAL A 105 11.22 4.34 5.02
N MET A 106 10.68 3.17 4.74
CA MET A 106 9.73 2.45 5.60
C MET A 106 10.30 2.18 7.00
N PHE A 107 11.60 1.85 7.07
CA PHE A 107 12.27 1.52 8.32
C PHE A 107 13.29 2.59 8.78
N ALA A 108 13.29 3.77 8.16
CA ALA A 108 14.27 4.81 8.46
C ALA A 108 14.24 5.29 9.93
N GLU A 109 13.07 5.20 10.57
CA GLU A 109 12.86 5.61 11.97
C GLU A 109 12.87 4.43 12.95
N VAL A 110 12.97 3.19 12.45
CA VAL A 110 13.05 2.01 13.31
C VAL A 110 14.48 1.86 13.83
N PRO A 111 14.71 1.84 15.17
CA PRO A 111 16.04 1.66 15.72
C PRO A 111 16.65 0.34 15.24
N THR A 112 17.81 0.41 14.61
CA THR A 112 18.56 -0.77 14.13
C THR A 112 19.50 -1.35 15.20
N GLY A 113 19.51 -0.82 16.42
CA GLY A 113 20.29 -1.32 17.52
C GLY A 113 19.83 -2.71 17.96
N ILE A 114 20.72 -3.68 17.97
CA ILE A 114 20.50 -4.94 18.67
C ILE A 114 20.33 -4.55 20.14
N ILE A 115 19.14 -4.77 20.69
CA ILE A 115 18.95 -4.71 22.13
C ILE A 115 19.66 -5.96 22.67
N GLU A 116 20.94 -5.81 23.04
CA GLU A 116 21.62 -6.79 23.88
C GLU A 116 20.88 -6.84 25.22
N GLN A 117 19.91 -7.72 25.32
CA GLN A 117 19.41 -8.09 26.64
C GLN A 117 20.52 -8.87 27.32
N PRO A 118 20.99 -8.45 28.50
CA PRO A 118 21.94 -9.27 29.26
C PRO A 118 21.28 -10.62 29.54
N VAL A 119 21.90 -11.68 29.01
CA VAL A 119 21.48 -13.04 29.34
C VAL A 119 21.72 -13.17 30.85
N ALA A 120 20.64 -13.24 31.62
CA ALA A 120 20.73 -13.57 33.03
C ALA A 120 21.27 -15.02 33.13
N VAL A 121 22.50 -15.18 33.60
CA VAL A 121 23.17 -16.47 33.91
C VAL A 121 22.71 -16.90 35.27
#